data_456c4a5e3772b0bb49bcddeec692a5a9
#
_entry.id   456c4a5e3772b0bb49bcddeec692a5a9
#
_cell.length_a   1.000
_cell.length_b   1.000
_cell.length_c   1.000
_cell.angle_alpha   90.00
_cell.angle_beta   90.00
_cell.angle_gamma   90.00
#
_symmetry.space_group_name_H-M   'P 1'
#
loop_
_entity.id
_entity.type
_entity.pdbx_description
1 polymer ?
#
loop_
_entity_poly.entity_id
_entity_poly.type
_entity_poly.pdbx_seq_one_letter_code
_entity_poly.pdbx_strand_id
1 'polypeptide(L)'
;VYAQPLLPLTNQGLPMLPASKDEFPKCMYLDQNKWIALARSHYGRDDGKQYDDALRAVRTAISAGTLLVPFSEINALEGMVHRDAARRERLARFMVELSGNISILSDCAICPAEVRNLLRKTFDRGQEFPIRRGVLARGLFNAFGKKMRIAGGSDATNAAAQENAHSPEMTVEMLLAAADRNLFEQTRALEAASIGRFEQARKRMAEAGLTPDQRLAIEVASLIDKDLSPIPELTQTLKEMQIPASEFFGRFKNNGSEFIDFVHRIPTFDVWGTLALARDQDLVKTIPVNDFRDLLQLSVAVPYANMIVVENYWGHQIKATGLDDKYGTIVITDARQIPDELLAMDCIT
;
A
#
# COMPACT_ATOMS: atom_id res chain seq x y z
N VAL A 1 10.11 -22.60 10.58
CA VAL A 1 10.22 -21.56 11.62
C VAL A 1 9.87 -20.24 10.99
N TYR A 2 8.58 -19.91 10.91
CA TYR A 2 8.11 -18.60 10.44
C TYR A 2 7.99 -17.70 11.67
N ALA A 3 8.88 -16.74 11.71
CA ALA A 3 8.97 -15.77 12.77
C ALA A 3 7.76 -14.83 12.80
N GLN A 4 7.49 -14.38 13.96
CA GLN A 4 6.54 -13.37 14.42
C GLN A 4 6.11 -12.28 13.39
N PRO A 5 4.89 -11.73 13.53
CA PRO A 5 4.39 -10.68 12.66
C PRO A 5 5.32 -9.47 12.68
N LEU A 6 5.65 -8.99 11.48
CA LEU A 6 6.57 -7.88 11.21
C LEU A 6 6.02 -6.49 11.59
N LEU A 7 5.00 -6.40 12.41
CA LEU A 7 4.72 -5.12 13.03
C LEU A 7 5.67 -4.96 14.21
N PRO A 8 6.64 -4.05 14.14
CA PRO A 8 7.50 -3.77 15.28
C PRO A 8 6.65 -3.16 16.39
N LEU A 9 6.21 -3.98 17.32
CA LEU A 9 5.39 -3.57 18.45
C LEU A 9 6.16 -2.73 19.50
N THR A 10 7.42 -2.42 19.22
CA THR A 10 8.26 -1.57 20.09
C THR A 10 8.85 -0.43 19.29
N ASN A 11 8.03 0.57 18.99
CA ASN A 11 8.45 1.77 18.31
C ASN A 11 8.87 2.86 19.28
N GLN A 12 10.09 2.80 19.78
CA GLN A 12 10.67 3.97 20.43
C GLN A 12 10.96 5.04 19.35
N GLY A 13 10.17 6.10 19.36
CA GLY A 13 10.43 7.32 18.58
C GLY A 13 9.85 7.38 17.15
N LEU A 14 8.96 6.45 16.74
CA LEU A 14 8.26 6.55 15.47
C LEU A 14 6.97 7.37 15.58
N PRO A 15 6.65 8.22 14.59
CA PRO A 15 5.33 8.81 14.53
C PRO A 15 4.30 7.71 14.27
N MET A 16 3.41 7.51 15.23
CA MET A 16 2.27 6.62 15.06
C MET A 16 1.07 7.44 14.61
N LEU A 17 0.32 6.91 13.63
CA LEU A 17 -0.99 7.46 13.36
C LEU A 17 -1.92 7.18 14.55
N PRO A 18 -2.81 8.12 14.90
CA PRO A 18 -3.84 7.88 15.89
C PRO A 18 -4.79 6.76 15.44
N ALA A 19 -5.53 6.17 16.35
CA ALA A 19 -6.47 5.10 16.04
C ALA A 19 -7.62 5.60 15.15
N SER A 20 -8.06 6.84 15.35
CA SER A 20 -9.06 7.53 14.53
C SER A 20 -8.42 8.42 13.46
N LYS A 21 -9.08 8.56 12.31
CA LYS A 21 -8.72 9.53 11.27
C LYS A 21 -9.04 10.99 11.68
N ASP A 22 -9.82 11.20 12.73
CA ASP A 22 -10.21 12.53 13.21
C ASP A 22 -9.10 13.21 14.02
N GLU A 23 -8.15 12.42 14.55
CA GLU A 23 -7.05 12.92 15.36
C GLU A 23 -5.80 13.28 14.53
N PHE A 24 -4.89 14.08 15.10
CA PHE A 24 -3.59 14.41 14.52
C PHE A 24 -2.48 13.45 14.99
N PRO A 25 -1.42 13.26 14.18
CA PRO A 25 -1.26 13.79 12.82
C PRO A 25 -2.14 13.10 11.79
N LYS A 26 -2.57 13.85 10.78
CA LYS A 26 -3.21 13.30 9.59
C LYS A 26 -2.17 12.65 8.67
N CYS A 27 -2.61 11.76 7.79
CA CYS A 27 -1.75 11.12 6.80
C CYS A 27 -2.22 11.47 5.39
N MET A 28 -1.31 12.01 4.56
CA MET A 28 -1.56 12.27 3.15
C MET A 28 -0.67 11.38 2.30
N TYR A 29 -1.30 10.57 1.44
CA TYR A 29 -0.61 9.76 0.45
C TYR A 29 -0.52 10.50 -0.89
N LEU A 30 0.67 10.49 -1.50
CA LEU A 30 0.92 11.07 -2.82
C LEU A 30 1.28 9.97 -3.82
N ASP A 31 0.56 9.92 -4.93
CA ASP A 31 0.97 9.16 -6.10
C ASP A 31 2.28 9.71 -6.69
N GLN A 32 3.02 8.88 -7.42
CA GLN A 32 4.36 9.23 -7.95
C GLN A 32 4.35 10.52 -8.78
N ASN A 33 3.35 10.72 -9.61
CA ASN A 33 3.23 11.93 -10.41
C ASN A 33 3.05 13.19 -9.55
N LYS A 34 2.47 13.06 -8.36
CA LYS A 34 2.29 14.17 -7.41
C LYS A 34 3.57 14.47 -6.65
N TRP A 35 4.35 13.43 -6.29
CA TRP A 35 5.71 13.60 -5.79
C TRP A 35 6.57 14.38 -6.79
N ILE A 36 6.51 14.01 -8.09
CA ILE A 36 7.25 14.70 -9.16
C ILE A 36 6.78 16.16 -9.32
N ALA A 37 5.46 16.40 -9.24
CA ALA A 37 4.89 17.76 -9.36
C ALA A 37 5.40 18.67 -8.25
N LEU A 38 5.34 18.22 -6.99
CA LEU A 38 5.86 18.98 -5.85
C LEU A 38 7.39 19.13 -5.88
N ALA A 39 8.13 18.12 -6.35
CA ALA A 39 9.56 18.20 -6.53
C ALA A 39 9.95 19.26 -7.59
N ARG A 40 9.19 19.39 -8.68
CA ARG A 40 9.40 20.45 -9.69
C ARG A 40 9.25 21.85 -9.09
N SER A 41 8.24 22.06 -8.24
CA SER A 41 8.06 23.30 -7.47
C SER A 41 9.27 23.54 -6.56
N HIS A 42 9.65 22.52 -5.75
CA HIS A 42 10.79 22.61 -4.84
C HIS A 42 12.10 23.03 -5.52
N TYR A 43 12.36 22.51 -6.73
CA TYR A 43 13.56 22.87 -7.50
C TYR A 43 13.38 24.08 -8.41
N GLY A 44 12.33 24.88 -8.23
CA GLY A 44 12.09 26.14 -8.94
C GLY A 44 11.89 26.00 -10.45
N ARG A 45 11.38 24.85 -10.92
CA ARG A 45 11.12 24.66 -12.34
C ARG A 45 9.85 25.42 -12.77
N ASP A 46 9.85 25.94 -13.99
CA ASP A 46 8.71 26.70 -14.50
C ASP A 46 7.43 25.85 -14.55
N ASP A 47 7.54 24.57 -14.91
CA ASP A 47 6.42 23.61 -14.94
C ASP A 47 5.99 23.15 -13.53
N GLY A 48 6.70 23.57 -12.49
CA GLY A 48 6.39 23.33 -11.08
C GLY A 48 5.70 24.48 -10.36
N LYS A 49 5.82 25.72 -10.85
CA LYS A 49 5.32 26.94 -10.17
C LYS A 49 3.85 26.89 -9.77
N GLN A 50 3.03 26.22 -10.56
CA GLN A 50 1.59 26.04 -10.26
C GLN A 50 1.33 25.21 -8.98
N TYR A 51 2.33 24.58 -8.39
CA TYR A 51 2.25 23.75 -7.18
C TYR A 51 2.93 24.40 -5.96
N ASP A 52 3.40 25.66 -6.08
CA ASP A 52 4.14 26.34 -5.01
C ASP A 52 3.28 26.52 -3.75
N ASP A 53 2.00 26.84 -3.90
CA ASP A 53 1.06 26.97 -2.79
C ASP A 53 0.80 25.62 -2.13
N ALA A 54 0.64 24.55 -2.92
CA ALA A 54 0.49 23.21 -2.42
C ALA A 54 1.70 22.75 -1.60
N LEU A 55 2.90 22.94 -2.14
CA LEU A 55 4.14 22.59 -1.43
C LEU A 55 4.30 23.38 -0.14
N ARG A 56 3.97 24.68 -0.16
CA ARG A 56 4.03 25.54 1.02
C ARG A 56 3.06 25.05 2.10
N ALA A 57 1.80 24.79 1.74
CA ALA A 57 0.80 24.27 2.66
C ALA A 57 1.21 22.95 3.30
N VAL A 58 1.71 22.00 2.50
CA VAL A 58 2.23 20.72 2.99
C VAL A 58 3.37 20.92 4.00
N ARG A 59 4.35 21.75 3.68
CA ARG A 59 5.47 22.03 4.59
C ARG A 59 5.02 22.70 5.88
N THR A 60 4.06 23.61 5.80
CA THR A 60 3.47 24.26 6.98
C THR A 60 2.82 23.23 7.89
N ALA A 61 1.99 22.34 7.34
CA ALA A 61 1.31 21.29 8.11
C ALA A 61 2.30 20.28 8.72
N ILE A 62 3.34 19.88 7.97
CA ILE A 62 4.41 19.00 8.50
C ILE A 62 5.15 19.68 9.64
N SER A 63 5.53 20.95 9.48
CA SER A 63 6.26 21.71 10.51
C SER A 63 5.43 21.95 11.77
N ALA A 64 4.10 22.04 11.63
CA ALA A 64 3.16 22.11 12.75
C ALA A 64 2.92 20.74 13.41
N GLY A 65 3.43 19.65 12.86
CA GLY A 65 3.19 18.28 13.35
C GLY A 65 1.78 17.77 13.11
N THR A 66 1.01 18.42 12.23
CA THR A 66 -0.39 18.06 11.93
C THR A 66 -0.52 17.12 10.74
N LEU A 67 0.54 16.98 9.93
CA LEU A 67 0.54 16.16 8.71
C LEU A 67 1.77 15.27 8.61
N LEU A 68 1.57 14.04 8.14
CA LEU A 68 2.61 13.12 7.69
C LEU A 68 2.39 12.79 6.21
N VAL A 69 3.48 12.75 5.45
CA VAL A 69 3.46 12.44 4.02
C VAL A 69 4.41 11.26 3.77
N PRO A 70 3.97 10.02 4.01
CA PRO A 70 4.83 8.86 3.82
C PRO A 70 5.04 8.55 2.34
N PHE A 71 6.19 7.99 2.00
CA PHE A 71 6.39 7.34 0.71
C PHE A 71 6.05 5.84 0.79
N SER A 72 5.81 5.19 -0.35
CA SER A 72 5.50 3.77 -0.44
C SER A 72 6.61 2.97 -1.15
N GLU A 73 6.53 1.64 -1.08
CA GLU A 73 7.34 0.73 -1.92
C GLU A 73 7.30 1.14 -3.39
N ILE A 74 6.11 1.41 -3.90
CA ILE A 74 5.92 1.71 -5.32
C ILE A 74 6.53 3.05 -5.68
N ASN A 75 6.40 4.09 -4.84
CA ASN A 75 7.08 5.35 -5.09
C ASN A 75 8.60 5.16 -5.23
N ALA A 76 9.19 4.27 -4.40
CA ALA A 76 10.60 3.94 -4.51
C ALA A 76 10.90 3.18 -5.81
N LEU A 77 10.11 2.15 -6.16
CA LEU A 77 10.27 1.37 -7.38
C LEU A 77 10.12 2.20 -8.65
N GLU A 78 9.13 3.07 -8.70
CA GLU A 78 8.92 3.99 -9.85
C GLU A 78 10.03 5.02 -9.96
N GLY A 79 10.55 5.50 -8.83
CA GLY A 79 11.74 6.34 -8.82
C GLY A 79 12.94 5.66 -9.48
N MET A 80 13.12 4.35 -9.29
CA MET A 80 14.23 3.58 -9.90
C MET A 80 14.15 3.49 -11.42
N VAL A 81 12.96 3.54 -11.99
CA VAL A 81 12.71 3.41 -13.45
C VAL A 81 13.26 4.59 -14.24
N HIS A 82 13.42 5.73 -13.62
CA HIS A 82 13.83 6.94 -14.33
C HIS A 82 15.29 6.83 -14.83
N ARG A 83 15.51 6.97 -16.16
CA ARG A 83 16.84 6.78 -16.79
C ARG A 83 17.89 7.82 -16.36
N ASP A 84 17.47 9.03 -16.06
CA ASP A 84 18.35 10.13 -15.65
C ASP A 84 18.67 10.01 -14.15
N ALA A 85 19.93 9.65 -13.83
CA ALA A 85 20.40 9.47 -12.47
C ALA A 85 20.27 10.75 -11.62
N ALA A 86 20.57 11.91 -12.19
CA ALA A 86 20.49 13.19 -11.47
C ALA A 86 19.02 13.55 -11.13
N ARG A 87 18.07 13.16 -11.98
CA ARG A 87 16.64 13.35 -11.65
C ARG A 87 16.19 12.36 -10.58
N ARG A 88 16.64 11.10 -10.62
CA ARG A 88 16.36 10.12 -9.57
C ARG A 88 16.85 10.62 -8.21
N GLU A 89 18.10 11.06 -8.15
CA GLU A 89 18.71 11.57 -6.92
C GLU A 89 17.95 12.77 -6.36
N ARG A 90 17.64 13.76 -7.20
CA ARG A 90 16.87 14.94 -6.76
C ARG A 90 15.48 14.55 -6.21
N LEU A 91 14.76 13.67 -6.94
CA LEU A 91 13.44 13.22 -6.49
C LEU A 91 13.54 12.48 -5.15
N ALA A 92 14.49 11.56 -5.03
CA ALA A 92 14.72 10.80 -3.80
C ALA A 92 15.06 11.70 -2.61
N ARG A 93 15.95 12.66 -2.79
CA ARG A 93 16.30 13.64 -1.76
C ARG A 93 15.08 14.45 -1.32
N PHE A 94 14.27 14.91 -2.26
CA PHE A 94 13.03 15.61 -1.97
C PHE A 94 12.04 14.72 -1.20
N MET A 95 11.89 13.46 -1.60
CA MET A 95 11.02 12.50 -0.90
C MET A 95 11.47 12.28 0.54
N VAL A 96 12.78 12.11 0.78
CA VAL A 96 13.32 11.96 2.14
C VAL A 96 13.10 13.23 2.97
N GLU A 97 13.35 14.41 2.40
CA GLU A 97 13.13 15.70 3.06
C GLU A 97 11.66 15.86 3.48
N LEU A 98 10.74 15.64 2.56
CA LEU A 98 9.31 15.90 2.82
C LEU A 98 8.68 14.83 3.71
N SER A 99 9.04 13.55 3.53
CA SER A 99 8.49 12.46 4.34
C SER A 99 9.14 12.32 5.73
N GLY A 100 10.30 12.93 5.96
CA GLY A 100 11.12 12.63 7.15
C GLY A 100 11.58 11.17 7.19
N ASN A 101 11.76 10.54 6.03
CA ASN A 101 12.07 9.12 5.85
C ASN A 101 10.99 8.18 6.43
N ILE A 102 9.73 8.65 6.51
CA ILE A 102 8.58 7.85 6.92
C ILE A 102 8.02 7.14 5.69
N SER A 103 7.79 5.85 5.81
CA SER A 103 7.15 5.02 4.79
C SER A 103 5.81 4.49 5.26
N ILE A 104 4.89 4.29 4.32
CA ILE A 104 3.69 3.48 4.54
C ILE A 104 4.04 2.02 4.23
N LEU A 105 3.64 1.12 5.11
CA LEU A 105 3.89 -0.32 4.94
C LEU A 105 3.13 -0.85 3.71
N SER A 106 3.70 -1.87 3.06
CA SER A 106 3.02 -2.53 1.94
C SER A 106 1.83 -3.36 2.40
N ASP A 107 0.98 -3.72 1.45
CA ASP A 107 -0.12 -4.66 1.62
C ASP A 107 0.35 -5.99 2.25
N CYS A 108 1.49 -6.51 1.81
CA CYS A 108 2.10 -7.72 2.34
C CYS A 108 2.43 -7.66 3.84
N ALA A 109 2.63 -6.46 4.40
CA ALA A 109 2.87 -6.27 5.82
C ALA A 109 1.59 -6.04 6.61
N ILE A 110 0.62 -5.33 6.03
CA ILE A 110 -0.61 -4.90 6.71
C ILE A 110 -1.68 -5.97 6.68
N CYS A 111 -1.91 -6.61 5.53
CA CYS A 111 -2.95 -7.60 5.35
C CYS A 111 -2.94 -8.73 6.39
N PRO A 112 -1.79 -9.33 6.77
CA PRO A 112 -1.74 -10.31 7.84
C PRO A 112 -2.31 -9.82 9.17
N ALA A 113 -2.04 -8.59 9.53
CA ALA A 113 -2.56 -8.00 10.75
C ALA A 113 -4.07 -7.77 10.67
N GLU A 114 -4.58 -7.35 9.50
CA GLU A 114 -6.01 -7.20 9.24
C GLU A 114 -6.74 -8.55 9.36
N VAL A 115 -6.21 -9.59 8.72
CA VAL A 115 -6.76 -10.96 8.80
C VAL A 115 -6.78 -11.42 10.25
N ARG A 116 -5.69 -11.23 11.00
CA ARG A 116 -5.61 -11.62 12.41
C ARG A 116 -6.64 -10.89 13.27
N ASN A 117 -6.83 -9.61 13.05
CA ASN A 117 -7.85 -8.83 13.75
C ASN A 117 -9.26 -9.31 13.40
N LEU A 118 -9.52 -9.54 12.11
CA LEU A 118 -10.82 -10.04 11.67
C LEU A 118 -11.14 -11.41 12.26
N LEU A 119 -10.16 -12.32 12.32
CA LEU A 119 -10.31 -13.61 12.95
C LEU A 119 -10.52 -13.49 14.47
N ARG A 120 -9.76 -12.62 15.16
CA ARG A 120 -9.99 -12.35 16.59
C ARG A 120 -11.42 -11.92 16.86
N LYS A 121 -11.91 -10.97 16.07
CA LYS A 121 -13.28 -10.48 16.18
C LYS A 121 -14.32 -11.57 15.86
N THR A 122 -14.10 -12.34 14.81
CA THR A 122 -15.05 -13.34 14.34
C THR A 122 -15.16 -14.54 15.29
N PHE A 123 -14.08 -14.89 15.98
CA PHE A 123 -14.00 -16.07 16.85
C PHE A 123 -13.84 -15.72 18.33
N ASP A 124 -13.98 -14.46 18.69
CA ASP A 124 -13.83 -13.96 20.06
C ASP A 124 -12.51 -14.40 20.73
N ARG A 125 -11.40 -14.22 20.00
CA ARG A 125 -10.05 -14.65 20.39
C ARG A 125 -9.16 -13.50 20.86
N GLY A 126 -9.71 -12.58 21.68
CA GLY A 126 -8.97 -11.48 22.29
C GLY A 126 -9.12 -10.13 21.58
N GLN A 127 -8.36 -9.13 22.03
CA GLN A 127 -8.48 -7.75 21.55
C GLN A 127 -7.91 -7.56 20.15
N GLU A 128 -8.57 -6.71 19.37
CA GLU A 128 -8.07 -6.21 18.10
C GLU A 128 -6.90 -5.24 18.34
N PHE A 129 -5.91 -5.28 17.46
CA PHE A 129 -4.84 -4.29 17.43
C PHE A 129 -5.23 -3.14 16.48
N PRO A 130 -5.10 -1.88 16.90
CA PRO A 130 -5.41 -0.75 16.02
C PRO A 130 -4.35 -0.63 14.91
N ILE A 131 -4.58 -1.30 13.79
CA ILE A 131 -3.63 -1.43 12.66
C ILE A 131 -3.16 -0.07 12.19
N ARG A 132 -4.05 0.91 12.14
CA ARG A 132 -3.72 2.27 11.71
C ARG A 132 -2.53 2.86 12.47
N ARG A 133 -2.35 2.53 13.75
CA ARG A 133 -1.19 2.97 14.54
C ARG A 133 0.14 2.40 14.05
N GLY A 134 0.11 1.21 13.45
CA GLY A 134 1.30 0.51 12.98
C GLY A 134 1.52 0.58 11.46
N VAL A 135 0.71 1.34 10.73
CA VAL A 135 0.78 1.42 9.26
C VAL A 135 1.99 2.19 8.76
N LEU A 136 2.56 3.07 9.58
CA LEU A 136 3.75 3.83 9.24
C LEU A 136 4.99 3.25 9.91
N ALA A 137 6.10 3.33 9.21
CA ALA A 137 7.42 2.97 9.73
C ALA A 137 8.47 3.97 9.23
N ARG A 138 9.62 4.06 9.92
CA ARG A 138 10.73 4.86 9.45
C ARG A 138 11.72 3.98 8.70
N GLY A 139 12.21 4.48 7.57
CA GLY A 139 13.17 3.78 6.74
C GLY A 139 12.54 3.08 5.54
N LEU A 140 13.35 2.97 4.48
CA LEU A 140 12.92 2.50 3.16
C LEU A 140 12.38 1.07 3.17
N PHE A 141 13.12 0.13 3.76
CA PHE A 141 12.77 -1.29 3.61
C PHE A 141 11.54 -1.71 4.40
N ASN A 142 11.10 -0.88 5.35
CA ASN A 142 9.83 -1.09 6.01
C ASN A 142 8.64 -0.96 5.04
N ALA A 143 8.78 -0.13 3.98
CA ALA A 143 7.77 -0.02 2.92
C ALA A 143 7.57 -1.34 2.16
N PHE A 144 8.62 -2.16 2.01
CA PHE A 144 8.55 -3.38 1.22
C PHE A 144 7.89 -4.56 1.94
N GLY A 145 7.76 -4.52 3.27
CA GLY A 145 7.12 -5.56 4.06
C GLY A 145 7.72 -6.97 3.93
N LYS A 146 8.81 -7.12 3.17
CA LYS A 146 9.44 -8.42 2.85
C LYS A 146 10.74 -8.58 3.60
N LYS A 147 11.04 -9.83 3.97
CA LYS A 147 12.35 -10.16 4.52
C LYS A 147 13.42 -10.05 3.45
N MET A 148 14.44 -9.25 3.71
CA MET A 148 15.61 -9.18 2.87
C MET A 148 16.43 -10.47 2.98
N ARG A 149 16.83 -11.02 1.85
CA ARG A 149 17.72 -12.18 1.81
C ARG A 149 18.85 -11.94 0.80
N ILE A 150 20.07 -12.22 1.22
CA ILE A 150 21.24 -12.22 0.34
C ILE A 150 21.35 -13.62 -0.24
N ALA A 151 21.33 -13.72 -1.56
CA ALA A 151 21.51 -15.00 -2.26
C ALA A 151 22.86 -15.63 -1.87
N GLY A 152 22.83 -16.88 -1.39
CA GLY A 152 24.03 -17.59 -0.91
C GLY A 152 24.51 -17.15 0.48
N GLY A 153 23.85 -16.21 1.15
CA GLY A 153 24.17 -15.79 2.51
C GLY A 153 23.75 -16.82 3.56
N SER A 154 24.55 -16.93 4.64
CA SER A 154 24.19 -17.70 5.83
C SER A 154 22.99 -17.09 6.55
N ASP A 155 22.36 -17.82 7.47
CA ASP A 155 21.27 -17.29 8.30
C ASP A 155 21.71 -16.07 9.12
N ALA A 156 22.93 -16.06 9.65
CA ALA A 156 23.49 -14.92 10.36
C ALA A 156 23.70 -13.71 9.43
N THR A 157 24.20 -13.93 8.21
CA THR A 157 24.34 -12.87 7.19
C THR A 157 22.99 -12.30 6.80
N ASN A 158 21.98 -13.16 6.63
CA ASN A 158 20.63 -12.72 6.30
C ASN A 158 19.95 -11.98 7.45
N ALA A 159 20.18 -12.39 8.72
CA ALA A 159 19.70 -11.69 9.90
C ALA A 159 20.31 -10.28 10.01
N ALA A 160 21.64 -10.16 9.85
CA ALA A 160 22.31 -8.87 9.85
C ALA A 160 21.87 -7.96 8.68
N ALA A 161 21.69 -8.53 7.48
CA ALA A 161 21.18 -7.79 6.34
C ALA A 161 19.76 -7.27 6.59
N GLN A 162 18.91 -8.08 7.20
CA GLN A 162 17.55 -7.72 7.57
C GLN A 162 17.52 -6.57 8.58
N GLU A 163 18.35 -6.65 9.63
CA GLU A 163 18.46 -5.61 10.66
C GLU A 163 18.92 -4.28 10.04
N ASN A 164 20.00 -4.32 9.24
CA ASN A 164 20.51 -3.13 8.58
C ASN A 164 19.51 -2.54 7.58
N ALA A 165 18.80 -3.37 6.82
CA ALA A 165 17.82 -2.92 5.85
C ALA A 165 16.64 -2.20 6.51
N HIS A 166 16.22 -2.64 7.69
CA HIS A 166 15.15 -1.98 8.45
C HIS A 166 15.64 -0.82 9.33
N SER A 167 16.93 -0.49 9.23
CA SER A 167 17.45 0.70 9.93
C SER A 167 16.68 1.96 9.50
N PRO A 168 16.32 2.82 10.46
CA PRO A 168 15.73 4.13 10.16
C PRO A 168 16.62 5.02 9.29
N GLU A 169 17.91 4.73 9.22
CA GLU A 169 18.91 5.46 8.44
C GLU A 169 18.88 5.10 6.95
N MET A 170 18.34 3.92 6.60
CA MET A 170 18.19 3.53 5.20
C MET A 170 17.13 4.38 4.51
N THR A 171 17.55 5.14 3.51
CA THR A 171 16.69 6.08 2.79
C THR A 171 16.42 5.65 1.36
N VAL A 172 15.35 6.18 0.77
CA VAL A 172 15.06 6.00 -0.66
C VAL A 172 16.18 6.61 -1.53
N GLU A 173 16.88 7.63 -1.04
CA GLU A 173 18.04 8.20 -1.72
C GLU A 173 19.17 7.19 -1.86
N MET A 174 19.47 6.44 -0.81
CA MET A 174 20.47 5.36 -0.86
C MET A 174 20.08 4.26 -1.85
N LEU A 175 18.81 3.85 -1.88
CA LEU A 175 18.33 2.88 -2.86
C LEU A 175 18.48 3.38 -4.29
N LEU A 176 18.03 4.60 -4.56
CA LEU A 176 18.04 5.15 -5.92
C LEU A 176 19.46 5.49 -6.40
N ALA A 177 20.38 5.77 -5.50
CA ALA A 177 21.81 5.91 -5.81
C ALA A 177 22.47 4.55 -6.14
N ALA A 178 22.08 3.50 -5.41
CA ALA A 178 22.61 2.14 -5.62
C ALA A 178 21.91 1.38 -6.75
N ALA A 179 20.75 1.87 -7.24
CA ALA A 179 19.97 1.19 -8.26
C ALA A 179 20.74 1.10 -9.58
N ASP A 180 21.08 -0.11 -9.96
CA ASP A 180 21.68 -0.41 -11.25
C ASP A 180 20.62 -0.89 -12.27
N ARG A 181 21.03 -0.95 -13.53
CA ARG A 181 20.17 -1.39 -14.63
C ARG A 181 19.70 -2.84 -14.46
N ASN A 182 20.54 -3.69 -13.89
CA ASN A 182 20.25 -5.12 -13.74
C ASN A 182 19.13 -5.35 -12.71
N LEU A 183 19.20 -4.70 -11.54
CA LEU A 183 18.16 -4.74 -10.52
C LEU A 183 16.81 -4.28 -11.10
N PHE A 184 16.84 -3.22 -11.89
CA PHE A 184 15.66 -2.70 -12.57
C PHE A 184 15.06 -3.69 -13.58
N GLU A 185 15.89 -4.30 -14.45
CA GLU A 185 15.42 -5.28 -15.44
C GLU A 185 14.86 -6.54 -14.76
N GLN A 186 15.47 -7.00 -13.67
CA GLN A 186 14.95 -8.12 -12.88
C GLN A 186 13.58 -7.79 -12.23
N THR A 187 13.42 -6.63 -11.64
CA THR A 187 12.15 -6.19 -11.05
C THR A 187 11.06 -6.15 -12.12
N ARG A 188 11.33 -5.55 -13.28
CA ARG A 188 10.38 -5.51 -14.41
C ARG A 188 10.00 -6.91 -14.92
N ALA A 189 10.94 -7.82 -14.98
CA ALA A 189 10.67 -9.19 -15.42
C ALA A 189 9.74 -9.93 -14.44
N LEU A 190 9.94 -9.75 -13.14
CA LEU A 190 9.06 -10.32 -12.10
C LEU A 190 7.64 -9.71 -12.15
N GLU A 191 7.54 -8.41 -12.32
CA GLU A 191 6.25 -7.72 -12.48
C GLU A 191 5.51 -8.20 -13.74
N ALA A 192 6.20 -8.24 -14.88
CA ALA A 192 5.61 -8.71 -16.13
C ALA A 192 5.11 -10.16 -16.04
N ALA A 193 5.87 -11.04 -15.35
CA ALA A 193 5.43 -12.41 -15.10
C ALA A 193 4.19 -12.48 -14.20
N SER A 194 4.09 -11.61 -13.21
CA SER A 194 2.91 -11.53 -12.32
C SER A 194 1.69 -11.02 -13.07
N ILE A 195 1.84 -9.97 -13.87
CA ILE A 195 0.76 -9.43 -14.71
C ILE A 195 0.31 -10.48 -15.74
N GLY A 196 1.24 -11.19 -16.37
CA GLY A 196 0.89 -12.25 -17.33
C GLY A 196 0.02 -13.35 -16.71
N ARG A 197 0.32 -13.77 -15.47
CA ARG A 197 -0.54 -14.72 -14.73
C ARG A 197 -1.92 -14.13 -14.45
N PHE A 198 -1.97 -12.88 -14.06
CA PHE A 198 -3.21 -12.18 -13.76
C PHE A 198 -4.10 -12.02 -15.00
N GLU A 199 -3.51 -11.62 -16.13
CA GLU A 199 -4.23 -11.53 -17.41
C GLU A 199 -4.75 -12.89 -17.90
N GLN A 200 -3.96 -13.96 -17.73
CA GLN A 200 -4.44 -15.31 -18.06
C GLN A 200 -5.63 -15.73 -17.19
N ALA A 201 -5.61 -15.41 -15.89
CA ALA A 201 -6.73 -15.68 -15.01
C ALA A 201 -7.98 -14.90 -15.45
N ARG A 202 -7.85 -13.60 -15.74
CA ARG A 202 -8.94 -12.76 -16.28
C ARG A 202 -9.54 -13.33 -17.56
N LYS A 203 -8.69 -13.73 -18.51
CA LYS A 203 -9.14 -14.29 -19.77
C LYS A 203 -9.95 -15.58 -19.57
N ARG A 204 -9.47 -16.48 -18.71
CA ARG A 204 -10.21 -17.70 -18.37
C ARG A 204 -11.57 -17.41 -17.72
N MET A 205 -11.64 -16.44 -16.82
CA MET A 205 -12.89 -16.02 -16.18
C MET A 205 -13.87 -15.41 -17.18
N ALA A 206 -13.36 -14.63 -18.15
CA ALA A 206 -14.16 -14.05 -19.22
C ALA A 206 -14.70 -15.14 -20.16
N GLU A 207 -13.86 -16.06 -20.59
CA GLU A 207 -14.24 -17.20 -21.45
C GLU A 207 -15.27 -18.11 -20.77
N ALA A 208 -15.19 -18.25 -19.44
CA ALA A 208 -16.17 -19.01 -18.65
C ALA A 208 -17.50 -18.25 -18.43
N GLY A 209 -17.63 -17.00 -18.91
CA GLY A 209 -18.85 -16.21 -18.78
C GLY A 209 -19.24 -15.87 -17.34
N LEU A 210 -18.26 -15.81 -16.42
CA LEU A 210 -18.50 -15.57 -15.00
C LEU A 210 -19.00 -14.15 -14.74
N THR A 211 -19.99 -14.03 -13.86
CA THR A 211 -20.43 -12.72 -13.34
C THR A 211 -19.33 -12.06 -12.50
N PRO A 212 -19.39 -10.74 -12.27
CA PRO A 212 -18.44 -10.06 -11.37
C PRO A 212 -18.35 -10.72 -10.00
N ASP A 213 -19.48 -11.09 -9.38
CA ASP A 213 -19.52 -11.76 -8.08
C ASP A 213 -18.86 -13.14 -8.10
N GLN A 214 -19.08 -13.92 -9.19
CA GLN A 214 -18.42 -15.20 -9.35
C GLN A 214 -16.92 -15.06 -9.55
N ARG A 215 -16.47 -14.02 -10.26
CA ARG A 215 -15.04 -13.71 -10.40
C ARG A 215 -14.43 -13.36 -9.07
N LEU A 216 -15.09 -12.48 -8.32
CA LEU A 216 -14.66 -12.14 -6.97
C LEU A 216 -14.59 -13.37 -6.07
N ALA A 217 -15.61 -14.26 -6.13
CA ALA A 217 -15.61 -15.49 -5.36
C ALA A 217 -14.44 -16.42 -5.72
N ILE A 218 -14.06 -16.49 -6.99
CA ILE A 218 -12.90 -17.28 -7.43
C ILE A 218 -11.58 -16.62 -7.01
N GLU A 219 -11.46 -15.31 -7.14
CA GLU A 219 -10.29 -14.59 -6.64
C GLU A 219 -10.14 -14.79 -5.15
N VAL A 220 -11.21 -14.63 -4.39
CA VAL A 220 -11.24 -14.90 -2.96
C VAL A 220 -10.92 -16.35 -2.64
N ALA A 221 -11.44 -17.32 -3.37
CA ALA A 221 -11.11 -18.73 -3.20
C ALA A 221 -9.63 -19.01 -3.51
N SER A 222 -9.06 -18.32 -4.50
CA SER A 222 -7.62 -18.42 -4.83
C SER A 222 -6.73 -17.88 -3.72
N LEU A 223 -7.25 -16.98 -2.87
CA LEU A 223 -6.55 -16.49 -1.69
C LEU A 223 -6.36 -17.56 -0.60
N ILE A 224 -7.13 -18.63 -0.67
CA ILE A 224 -7.08 -19.78 0.26
C ILE A 224 -6.18 -20.88 -0.30
N ASP A 225 -5.99 -20.94 -1.59
CA ASP A 225 -5.13 -21.92 -2.22
C ASP A 225 -3.65 -21.55 -2.02
N LYS A 226 -2.88 -22.49 -1.46
CA LYS A 226 -1.47 -22.33 -1.09
C LYS A 226 -0.58 -21.82 -2.24
N ASP A 227 -0.91 -22.18 -3.47
CA ASP A 227 -0.07 -21.92 -4.64
C ASP A 227 -0.44 -20.63 -5.37
N LEU A 228 -1.62 -20.06 -5.09
CA LEU A 228 -2.16 -18.88 -5.75
C LEU A 228 -2.40 -17.71 -4.79
N SER A 229 -2.31 -17.94 -3.48
CA SER A 229 -2.73 -16.98 -2.47
C SER A 229 -1.70 -15.90 -2.20
N PRO A 230 -2.05 -14.61 -2.29
CA PRO A 230 -1.34 -13.54 -1.62
C PRO A 230 -1.53 -13.56 -0.09
N ILE A 231 -2.42 -14.45 0.45
CA ILE A 231 -2.57 -14.67 1.90
C ILE A 231 -2.19 -16.12 2.28
N PRO A 232 -0.93 -16.55 2.16
CA PRO A 232 -0.46 -17.77 2.82
C PRO A 232 -0.76 -17.75 4.32
N GLU A 233 -1.07 -16.62 4.84
CA GLU A 233 -1.20 -16.20 6.21
C GLU A 233 -2.55 -16.52 6.83
N LEU A 234 -3.64 -16.66 6.05
CA LEU A 234 -4.92 -17.09 6.63
C LEU A 234 -4.78 -18.47 7.26
N THR A 235 -4.24 -19.44 6.51
CA THR A 235 -4.02 -20.80 7.02
C THR A 235 -3.02 -20.81 8.19
N GLN A 236 -1.96 -20.02 8.10
CA GLN A 236 -0.99 -19.89 9.16
C GLN A 236 -1.60 -19.21 10.39
N THR A 237 -2.36 -18.14 10.22
CA THR A 237 -3.02 -17.43 11.31
C THR A 237 -4.08 -18.30 11.97
N LEU A 238 -4.85 -19.09 11.23
CA LEU A 238 -5.81 -20.06 11.78
C LEU A 238 -5.09 -21.09 12.67
N LYS A 239 -3.93 -21.60 12.23
CA LYS A 239 -3.11 -22.52 13.04
C LYS A 239 -2.58 -21.87 14.31
N GLU A 240 -2.01 -20.67 14.20
CA GLU A 240 -1.49 -19.91 15.34
C GLU A 240 -2.58 -19.59 16.38
N MET A 241 -3.78 -19.29 15.91
CA MET A 241 -4.93 -19.02 16.77
C MET A 241 -5.66 -20.29 17.22
N GLN A 242 -5.20 -21.46 16.81
CA GLN A 242 -5.81 -22.76 17.12
C GLN A 242 -7.30 -22.83 16.69
N ILE A 243 -7.61 -22.24 15.54
CA ILE A 243 -8.94 -22.31 14.92
C ILE A 243 -8.92 -23.45 13.91
N PRO A 244 -9.68 -24.56 14.15
CA PRO A 244 -9.79 -25.65 13.18
C PRO A 244 -10.38 -25.15 11.86
N ALA A 245 -9.85 -25.66 10.75
CA ALA A 245 -10.40 -25.30 9.42
C ALA A 245 -11.90 -25.63 9.32
N SER A 246 -12.36 -26.73 9.91
CA SER A 246 -13.78 -27.09 9.97
C SER A 246 -14.62 -26.08 10.75
N GLU A 247 -14.09 -25.49 11.82
CA GLU A 247 -14.75 -24.42 12.56
C GLU A 247 -14.83 -23.14 11.74
N PHE A 248 -13.71 -22.79 11.06
CA PHE A 248 -13.66 -21.62 10.18
C PHE A 248 -14.66 -21.74 9.04
N PHE A 249 -14.58 -22.81 8.23
CA PHE A 249 -15.48 -23.01 7.10
C PHE A 249 -16.92 -23.30 7.51
N GLY A 250 -17.14 -23.90 8.68
CA GLY A 250 -18.46 -24.15 9.24
C GLY A 250 -19.28 -22.88 9.55
N ARG A 251 -18.61 -21.72 9.61
CA ARG A 251 -19.29 -20.42 9.78
C ARG A 251 -19.89 -19.88 8.47
N PHE A 252 -19.39 -20.32 7.33
CA PHE A 252 -19.84 -19.86 6.00
C PHE A 252 -20.79 -20.90 5.39
N LYS A 253 -22.02 -21.00 5.94
CA LYS A 253 -22.97 -22.08 5.61
C LYS A 253 -23.65 -21.91 4.25
N ASN A 254 -23.73 -20.71 3.73
CA ASN A 254 -24.51 -20.37 2.55
C ASN A 254 -23.64 -19.84 1.40
N ASN A 255 -23.09 -20.78 0.60
CA ASN A 255 -22.66 -20.50 -0.78
C ASN A 255 -21.70 -19.34 -1.04
N GLY A 256 -20.61 -19.25 -0.35
CA GLY A 256 -19.55 -18.32 -0.74
C GLY A 256 -19.82 -16.83 -0.52
N SER A 257 -21.09 -16.37 -0.52
CA SER A 257 -21.41 -14.96 -0.30
C SER A 257 -20.97 -14.47 1.09
N GLU A 258 -21.25 -15.25 2.14
CA GLU A 258 -20.80 -14.92 3.51
C GLU A 258 -19.27 -14.90 3.60
N PHE A 259 -18.59 -15.72 2.80
CA PHE A 259 -17.15 -15.71 2.75
C PHE A 259 -16.60 -14.50 1.98
N ILE A 260 -17.27 -14.09 0.91
CA ILE A 260 -16.98 -12.85 0.19
C ILE A 260 -17.14 -11.66 1.12
N ASP A 261 -18.25 -11.60 1.87
CA ASP A 261 -18.49 -10.55 2.86
C ASP A 261 -17.41 -10.55 3.96
N PHE A 262 -16.94 -11.74 4.37
CA PHE A 262 -15.83 -11.85 5.30
C PHE A 262 -14.55 -11.24 4.74
N VAL A 263 -14.23 -11.50 3.47
CA VAL A 263 -13.03 -10.95 2.82
C VAL A 263 -13.14 -9.45 2.61
N HIS A 264 -14.31 -8.93 2.24
CA HIS A 264 -14.56 -7.48 2.15
C HIS A 264 -14.44 -6.72 3.49
N ARG A 265 -14.32 -7.44 4.59
CA ARG A 265 -14.00 -6.87 5.90
C ARG A 265 -12.50 -6.77 6.18
N ILE A 266 -11.66 -7.20 5.25
CA ILE A 266 -10.21 -7.02 5.25
C ILE A 266 -9.92 -5.77 4.40
N PRO A 267 -9.57 -4.62 4.98
CA PRO A 267 -9.55 -3.34 4.27
C PRO A 267 -8.68 -3.33 3.00
N THR A 268 -7.48 -3.91 3.05
CA THR A 268 -6.60 -3.98 1.87
C THR A 268 -7.22 -4.81 0.75
N PHE A 269 -7.85 -5.94 1.08
CA PHE A 269 -8.54 -6.78 0.10
C PHE A 269 -9.79 -6.15 -0.46
N ASP A 270 -10.56 -5.50 0.38
CA ASP A 270 -11.78 -4.82 -0.03
C ASP A 270 -11.47 -3.76 -1.09
N VAL A 271 -10.47 -2.91 -0.83
CA VAL A 271 -10.08 -1.88 -1.79
C VAL A 271 -9.49 -2.49 -3.05
N TRP A 272 -8.55 -3.43 -2.90
CA TRP A 272 -7.93 -4.10 -4.05
C TRP A 272 -8.98 -4.80 -4.93
N GLY A 273 -9.83 -5.63 -4.34
CA GLY A 273 -10.86 -6.39 -5.07
C GLY A 273 -11.87 -5.49 -5.74
N THR A 274 -12.37 -4.47 -5.04
CA THR A 274 -13.35 -3.52 -5.58
C THR A 274 -12.78 -2.74 -6.78
N LEU A 275 -11.56 -2.21 -6.67
CA LEU A 275 -10.93 -1.46 -7.76
C LEU A 275 -10.51 -2.36 -8.92
N ALA A 276 -10.03 -3.59 -8.64
CA ALA A 276 -9.73 -4.57 -9.68
C ALA A 276 -10.98 -4.93 -10.49
N LEU A 277 -12.11 -5.20 -9.83
CA LEU A 277 -13.39 -5.47 -10.48
C LEU A 277 -13.90 -4.27 -11.29
N ALA A 278 -13.80 -3.06 -10.74
CA ALA A 278 -14.21 -1.83 -11.43
C ALA A 278 -13.39 -1.61 -12.72
N ARG A 279 -12.07 -1.86 -12.65
CA ARG A 279 -11.20 -1.82 -13.84
C ARG A 279 -11.55 -2.92 -14.84
N ASP A 280 -11.87 -4.12 -14.35
CA ASP A 280 -12.09 -5.33 -15.15
C ASP A 280 -13.48 -5.41 -15.78
N GLN A 281 -14.30 -4.37 -15.65
CA GLN A 281 -15.54 -4.23 -16.43
C GLN A 281 -15.26 -4.25 -17.93
N ASP A 282 -14.09 -3.73 -18.35
CA ASP A 282 -13.61 -3.83 -19.73
C ASP A 282 -12.51 -4.91 -19.84
N LEU A 283 -12.93 -6.15 -20.09
CA LEU A 283 -12.02 -7.32 -20.20
C LEU A 283 -11.15 -7.32 -21.47
N VAL A 284 -11.47 -6.47 -22.45
CA VAL A 284 -10.70 -6.35 -23.71
C VAL A 284 -9.43 -5.54 -23.46
N LYS A 285 -9.45 -4.65 -22.48
CA LYS A 285 -8.33 -3.78 -22.16
C LYS A 285 -7.22 -4.56 -21.43
N THR A 286 -6.00 -4.52 -21.97
CA THR A 286 -4.81 -5.06 -21.29
C THR A 286 -4.51 -4.30 -20.01
N ILE A 287 -3.88 -4.97 -19.04
CA ILE A 287 -3.46 -4.37 -17.77
C ILE A 287 -2.07 -3.77 -17.94
N PRO A 288 -1.88 -2.45 -17.95
CA PRO A 288 -0.56 -1.85 -17.86
C PRO A 288 0.11 -2.21 -16.52
N VAL A 289 1.44 -2.28 -16.53
CA VAL A 289 2.22 -2.51 -15.29
C VAL A 289 1.90 -1.47 -14.23
N ASN A 290 1.68 -0.24 -14.64
CA ASN A 290 1.35 0.86 -13.74
C ASN A 290 0.02 0.64 -13.02
N ASP A 291 -1.03 0.19 -13.72
CA ASP A 291 -2.33 -0.08 -13.09
C ASP A 291 -2.22 -1.09 -11.95
N PHE A 292 -1.36 -2.11 -12.11
CA PHE A 292 -1.14 -3.11 -11.06
C PHE A 292 -0.44 -2.50 -9.83
N ARG A 293 0.54 -1.65 -10.06
CA ARG A 293 1.23 -0.91 -9.01
C ARG A 293 0.28 0.01 -8.27
N ASP A 294 -0.54 0.76 -9.03
CA ASP A 294 -1.54 1.65 -8.47
C ASP A 294 -2.52 0.90 -7.57
N LEU A 295 -3.01 -0.28 -8.00
CA LEU A 295 -3.88 -1.11 -7.18
C LEU A 295 -3.24 -1.53 -5.86
N LEU A 296 -1.97 -1.96 -5.87
CA LEU A 296 -1.25 -2.33 -4.66
C LEU A 296 -1.11 -1.15 -3.69
N GLN A 297 -0.82 0.04 -4.21
CA GLN A 297 -0.70 1.24 -3.37
C GLN A 297 -2.04 1.66 -2.80
N LEU A 298 -3.07 1.72 -3.66
CA LEU A 298 -4.40 2.17 -3.28
C LEU A 298 -5.03 1.24 -2.27
N SER A 299 -4.73 -0.07 -2.33
CA SER A 299 -5.22 -1.05 -1.36
C SER A 299 -4.81 -0.71 0.09
N VAL A 300 -3.70 -0.02 0.25
CA VAL A 300 -3.22 0.46 1.55
C VAL A 300 -3.57 1.93 1.79
N ALA A 301 -3.36 2.78 0.78
CA ALA A 301 -3.54 4.22 0.96
C ALA A 301 -4.99 4.60 1.26
N VAL A 302 -5.97 4.01 0.58
CA VAL A 302 -7.39 4.32 0.77
C VAL A 302 -7.87 4.00 2.20
N PRO A 303 -7.62 2.81 2.78
CA PRO A 303 -8.09 2.55 4.14
C PRO A 303 -7.39 3.39 5.21
N TYR A 304 -6.11 3.72 5.03
CA TYR A 304 -5.28 4.21 6.13
C TYR A 304 -4.89 5.68 6.06
N ALA A 305 -4.81 6.28 4.86
CA ALA A 305 -4.57 7.72 4.74
C ALA A 305 -5.85 8.54 5.00
N ASN A 306 -5.69 9.77 5.45
CA ASN A 306 -6.77 10.74 5.58
C ASN A 306 -7.11 11.37 4.22
N MET A 307 -6.07 11.60 3.42
CA MET A 307 -6.17 12.17 2.08
C MET A 307 -5.26 11.41 1.14
N ILE A 308 -5.72 11.20 -0.07
CA ILE A 308 -4.91 10.66 -1.18
C ILE A 308 -4.95 11.60 -2.37
N VAL A 309 -3.78 11.81 -2.99
CA VAL A 309 -3.65 12.63 -4.19
C VAL A 309 -3.19 11.74 -5.33
N VAL A 310 -4.13 11.39 -6.20
CA VAL A 310 -3.97 10.32 -7.21
C VAL A 310 -4.24 10.82 -8.62
N GLU A 311 -4.10 9.95 -9.63
CA GLU A 311 -4.49 10.26 -10.99
C GLU A 311 -6.02 10.30 -11.17
N ASN A 312 -6.49 11.01 -12.21
CA ASN A 312 -7.92 11.20 -12.47
C ASN A 312 -8.67 9.89 -12.60
N TYR A 313 -8.10 8.89 -13.28
CA TYR A 313 -8.73 7.59 -13.47
C TYR A 313 -9.03 6.92 -12.13
N TRP A 314 -8.02 6.77 -11.28
CA TRP A 314 -8.18 6.12 -9.98
C TRP A 314 -9.04 6.94 -9.01
N GLY A 315 -8.90 8.27 -9.02
CA GLY A 315 -9.76 9.14 -8.23
C GLY A 315 -11.24 8.98 -8.59
N HIS A 316 -11.55 8.84 -9.89
CA HIS A 316 -12.91 8.55 -10.33
C HIS A 316 -13.39 7.16 -9.88
N GLN A 317 -12.55 6.12 -10.05
CA GLN A 317 -12.93 4.75 -9.66
C GLN A 317 -13.20 4.64 -8.16
N ILE A 318 -12.38 5.25 -7.31
CA ILE A 318 -12.54 5.23 -5.85
C ILE A 318 -13.86 5.86 -5.45
N LYS A 319 -14.19 7.05 -6.03
CA LYS A 319 -15.46 7.74 -5.77
C LYS A 319 -16.66 6.98 -6.34
N ALA A 320 -16.57 6.46 -7.56
CA ALA A 320 -17.65 5.71 -8.18
C ALA A 320 -18.00 4.41 -7.45
N THR A 321 -17.04 3.83 -6.74
CA THR A 321 -17.24 2.63 -5.93
C THR A 321 -17.59 2.93 -4.47
N GLY A 322 -17.60 4.20 -4.04
CA GLY A 322 -17.91 4.62 -2.67
C GLY A 322 -16.84 4.25 -1.65
N LEU A 323 -15.62 3.92 -2.09
CA LEU A 323 -14.53 3.57 -1.18
C LEU A 323 -14.03 4.76 -0.37
N ASP A 324 -14.09 5.97 -0.93
CA ASP A 324 -13.79 7.21 -0.23
C ASP A 324 -14.71 7.43 0.98
N ASP A 325 -16.01 7.30 0.79
CA ASP A 325 -17.00 7.41 1.87
C ASP A 325 -16.85 6.27 2.88
N LYS A 326 -16.69 5.03 2.40
CA LYS A 326 -16.53 3.85 3.26
C LYS A 326 -15.35 3.96 4.22
N TYR A 327 -14.24 4.50 3.76
CA TYR A 327 -13.02 4.63 4.54
C TYR A 327 -12.79 6.04 5.11
N GLY A 328 -13.66 7.01 4.82
CA GLY A 328 -13.52 8.40 5.23
C GLY A 328 -12.21 9.00 4.71
N THR A 329 -11.91 8.80 3.41
CA THR A 329 -10.67 9.22 2.78
C THR A 329 -10.95 10.32 1.77
N ILE A 330 -10.35 11.49 1.95
CA ILE A 330 -10.44 12.58 0.98
C ILE A 330 -9.65 12.19 -0.26
N VAL A 331 -10.31 12.21 -1.41
CA VAL A 331 -9.71 11.84 -2.72
C VAL A 331 -9.65 13.07 -3.62
N ILE A 332 -8.45 13.53 -3.92
CA ILE A 332 -8.20 14.62 -4.87
C ILE A 332 -7.30 14.14 -6.01
N THR A 333 -7.49 14.73 -7.18
CA THR A 333 -6.73 14.37 -8.39
C THR A 333 -5.81 15.47 -8.87
N ASP A 334 -5.99 16.68 -8.38
CA ASP A 334 -5.16 17.83 -8.65
C ASP A 334 -4.45 18.31 -7.39
N ALA A 335 -3.12 18.26 -7.38
CA ALA A 335 -2.33 18.69 -6.23
C ALA A 335 -2.54 20.16 -5.86
N ARG A 336 -3.09 21.00 -6.75
CA ARG A 336 -3.44 22.40 -6.46
C ARG A 336 -4.59 22.54 -5.45
N GLN A 337 -5.36 21.48 -5.22
CA GLN A 337 -6.45 21.43 -4.24
C GLN A 337 -5.93 21.14 -2.82
N ILE A 338 -4.67 20.74 -2.66
CA ILE A 338 -4.09 20.39 -1.35
C ILE A 338 -4.27 21.48 -0.30
N PRO A 339 -4.03 22.79 -0.59
CA PRO A 339 -4.18 23.84 0.43
C PRO A 339 -5.59 23.91 1.01
N ASP A 340 -6.62 23.86 0.16
CA ASP A 340 -8.02 23.95 0.57
C ASP A 340 -8.40 22.74 1.44
N GLU A 341 -7.97 21.55 1.07
CA GLU A 341 -8.24 20.33 1.83
C GLU A 341 -7.48 20.29 3.17
N LEU A 342 -6.25 20.76 3.21
CA LEU A 342 -5.48 20.88 4.48
C LEU A 342 -6.11 21.89 5.42
N LEU A 343 -6.67 22.97 4.89
CA LEU A 343 -7.44 23.94 5.68
C LEU A 343 -8.73 23.30 6.22
N ALA A 344 -9.48 22.58 5.37
CA ALA A 344 -10.70 21.87 5.76
C ALA A 344 -10.47 20.76 6.82
N MET A 345 -9.27 20.19 6.84
CA MET A 345 -8.83 19.20 7.85
C MET A 345 -8.21 19.83 9.10
N ASP A 346 -8.21 21.14 9.26
CA ASP A 346 -7.54 21.86 10.34
C ASP A 346 -6.01 21.61 10.44
N CYS A 347 -5.40 21.18 9.35
CA CYS A 347 -3.94 20.94 9.33
C CYS A 347 -3.12 22.22 9.24
N ILE A 348 -3.70 23.27 8.70
CA ILE A 348 -3.13 24.64 8.56
C ILE A 348 -4.19 25.65 8.94
N THR A 349 -3.75 26.87 9.31
CA THR A 349 -4.61 28.04 9.64
C THR A 349 -4.57 29.09 8.53
#